data_99aa4acbf58e9d651b18118684d2782e
#
_entry.id   99aa4acbf58e9d651b18118684d2782e
#
_cell.length_a   1.000
_cell.length_b   1.000
_cell.length_c   1.000
_cell.angle_alpha   90.00
_cell.angle_beta   90.00
_cell.angle_gamma   90.00
#
_symmetry.space_group_name_H-M   'P 1'
#
loop_
_entity.id
_entity.type
_entity.pdbx_description
1 polymer ?
#
loop_
_entity_poly.entity_id
_entity_poly.type
_entity_poly.pdbx_seq_one_letter_code
_entity_poly.pdbx_strand_id
1 'polypeptide(L)'
;FRESRVGELAIARTGIVLKAEGFKVDLVPIRFHPDEAGLIGCLHLAPSWILEAHDSILAVDIGGTNIRCGVVDTRWKKAADLSKASVWKSELWRHADDEPTRDGAVKRLVKMLKELIAAADSEGLKLAPFIGIACPGVINDDGSIAKGAQNLPGNWESSKFNLPASLAEAIPEIGDHDTAVLMHNDGVAQGLSEVPFMQDIERWGVLTIGTGLGNARFTNRRKDKDKDDRKEKKGKD
;
A
#
# COMPACT_ATOMS: atom_id res chain seq x y z
N PHE A 1 -5.28 -13.73 -11.55
CA PHE A 1 -4.87 -14.96 -10.81
C PHE A 1 -5.93 -15.37 -9.80
N ARG A 2 -6.39 -14.47 -8.93
CA ARG A 2 -7.32 -14.77 -7.83
C ARG A 2 -8.66 -15.38 -8.29
N GLU A 3 -9.19 -14.95 -9.42
CA GLU A 3 -10.54 -15.30 -9.88
C GLU A 3 -10.54 -16.26 -11.08
N SER A 4 -9.37 -16.79 -11.45
CA SER A 4 -9.26 -17.71 -12.57
C SER A 4 -8.95 -19.13 -12.09
N ARG A 5 -9.55 -20.13 -12.74
CA ARG A 5 -9.20 -21.56 -12.55
C ARG A 5 -7.70 -21.81 -12.70
N VAL A 6 -7.03 -21.03 -13.55
CA VAL A 6 -5.58 -21.12 -13.75
C VAL A 6 -4.83 -20.68 -12.50
N GLY A 7 -5.27 -19.60 -11.85
CA GLY A 7 -4.68 -19.12 -10.60
C GLY A 7 -4.86 -20.12 -9.46
N GLU A 8 -6.06 -20.68 -9.29
CA GLU A 8 -6.33 -21.72 -8.29
C GLU A 8 -5.45 -22.96 -8.50
N LEU A 9 -5.34 -23.43 -9.75
CA LEU A 9 -4.48 -24.57 -10.09
C LEU A 9 -2.99 -24.26 -9.86
N ALA A 10 -2.54 -23.06 -10.17
CA ALA A 10 -1.15 -22.65 -9.94
C ALA A 10 -0.83 -22.64 -8.43
N ILE A 11 -1.70 -22.06 -7.61
CA ILE A 11 -1.55 -22.05 -6.14
C ILE A 11 -1.54 -23.47 -5.60
N ALA A 12 -2.50 -24.30 -6.00
CA ALA A 12 -2.59 -25.70 -5.54
C ALA A 12 -1.33 -26.51 -5.92
N ARG A 13 -0.87 -26.41 -7.17
CA ARG A 13 0.36 -27.11 -7.63
C ARG A 13 1.59 -26.62 -6.92
N THR A 14 1.74 -25.30 -6.74
CA THR A 14 2.87 -24.72 -6.00
C THR A 14 2.87 -25.22 -4.56
N GLY A 15 1.72 -25.28 -3.91
CA GLY A 15 1.59 -25.84 -2.55
C GLY A 15 2.02 -27.29 -2.46
N ILE A 16 1.68 -28.12 -3.46
CA ILE A 16 2.12 -29.53 -3.52
C ILE A 16 3.64 -29.62 -3.66
N VAL A 17 4.25 -28.84 -4.54
CA VAL A 17 5.70 -28.81 -4.74
C VAL A 17 6.42 -28.37 -3.47
N LEU A 18 5.99 -27.27 -2.86
CA LEU A 18 6.60 -26.77 -1.61
C LEU A 18 6.53 -27.83 -0.50
N LYS A 19 5.40 -28.51 -0.36
CA LYS A 19 5.24 -29.57 0.61
C LYS A 19 6.16 -30.76 0.33
N ALA A 20 6.32 -31.15 -0.94
CA ALA A 20 7.23 -32.23 -1.35
C ALA A 20 8.70 -31.88 -1.04
N GLU A 21 9.07 -30.60 -1.18
CA GLU A 21 10.40 -30.08 -0.84
C GLU A 21 10.58 -29.83 0.69
N GLY A 22 9.60 -30.19 1.51
CA GLY A 22 9.68 -30.08 2.98
C GLY A 22 9.32 -28.72 3.55
N PHE A 23 8.85 -27.79 2.73
CA PHE A 23 8.39 -26.49 3.22
C PHE A 23 6.99 -26.60 3.87
N LYS A 24 6.85 -26.00 5.05
CA LYS A 24 5.56 -25.87 5.76
C LYS A 24 5.01 -24.47 5.54
N VAL A 25 4.41 -24.25 4.37
CA VAL A 25 3.86 -22.94 3.94
C VAL A 25 2.47 -23.16 3.38
N ASP A 26 1.52 -22.36 3.83
CA ASP A 26 0.19 -22.28 3.27
C ASP A 26 0.13 -21.12 2.28
N LEU A 27 -0.33 -21.39 1.06
CA LEU A 27 -0.51 -20.39 0.02
C LEU A 27 -1.99 -20.03 -0.07
N VAL A 28 -2.29 -18.77 0.15
CA VAL A 28 -3.66 -18.24 0.08
C VAL A 28 -3.72 -16.99 -0.81
N PRO A 29 -4.80 -16.80 -1.59
CA PRO A 29 -5.01 -15.53 -2.29
C PRO A 29 -5.20 -14.38 -1.30
N ILE A 30 -4.75 -13.18 -1.67
CA ILE A 30 -5.02 -11.97 -0.89
C ILE A 30 -6.53 -11.70 -0.80
N ARG A 31 -6.96 -11.02 0.28
CA ARG A 31 -8.38 -10.74 0.55
C ARG A 31 -8.96 -9.66 -0.35
N PHE A 32 -8.24 -8.55 -0.51
CA PHE A 32 -8.66 -7.47 -1.38
C PHE A 32 -8.40 -7.79 -2.85
N HIS A 33 -9.12 -7.13 -3.75
CA HIS A 33 -8.84 -7.24 -5.18
C HIS A 33 -7.40 -6.79 -5.45
N PRO A 34 -6.62 -7.49 -6.28
CA PRO A 34 -5.22 -7.13 -6.57
C PRO A 34 -5.05 -5.69 -7.02
N ASP A 35 -6.03 -5.17 -7.77
CA ASP A 35 -6.05 -3.79 -8.25
C ASP A 35 -6.29 -2.74 -7.16
N GLU A 36 -6.76 -3.14 -5.99
CA GLU A 36 -7.09 -2.26 -4.88
C GLU A 36 -6.13 -2.45 -3.69
N ALA A 37 -5.47 -3.62 -3.61
CA ALA A 37 -4.64 -3.98 -2.47
C ALA A 37 -3.51 -2.97 -2.20
N GLY A 38 -2.83 -2.48 -3.25
CA GLY A 38 -1.80 -1.45 -3.12
C GLY A 38 -2.35 -0.14 -2.55
N LEU A 39 -3.52 0.30 -3.07
CA LEU A 39 -4.19 1.51 -2.57
C LEU A 39 -4.63 1.36 -1.11
N ILE A 40 -5.28 0.24 -0.77
CA ILE A 40 -5.76 -0.03 0.60
C ILE A 40 -4.58 -0.16 1.57
N GLY A 41 -3.49 -0.79 1.14
CA GLY A 41 -2.28 -0.91 1.96
C GLY A 41 -1.65 0.43 2.33
N CYS A 42 -1.82 1.46 1.50
CA CYS A 42 -1.36 2.82 1.80
C CYS A 42 -2.02 3.43 3.04
N LEU A 43 -3.19 2.94 3.49
CA LEU A 43 -3.79 3.35 4.77
C LEU A 43 -2.85 3.08 5.96
N HIS A 44 -2.10 1.98 5.92
CA HIS A 44 -1.18 1.62 6.98
C HIS A 44 0.11 2.45 7.00
N LEU A 45 0.33 3.32 6.01
CA LEU A 45 1.39 4.32 6.02
C LEU A 45 0.96 5.58 6.78
N ALA A 46 -0.34 5.83 6.88
CA ALA A 46 -0.87 6.99 7.57
C ALA A 46 -0.76 6.83 9.10
N PRO A 47 -0.39 7.88 9.85
CA PRO A 47 -0.48 7.89 11.29
C PRO A 47 -1.92 7.67 11.77
N SER A 48 -2.11 6.97 12.91
CA SER A 48 -3.43 6.62 13.43
C SER A 48 -4.35 7.84 13.67
N TRP A 49 -3.80 8.96 14.09
CA TRP A 49 -4.57 10.19 14.32
C TRP A 49 -5.19 10.76 13.03
N ILE A 50 -4.57 10.51 11.86
CA ILE A 50 -5.16 10.87 10.56
C ILE A 50 -6.41 10.02 10.31
N LEU A 51 -6.32 8.71 10.57
CA LEU A 51 -7.40 7.76 10.33
C LEU A 51 -8.61 7.98 11.27
N GLU A 52 -8.34 8.47 12.48
CA GLU A 52 -9.41 8.80 13.47
C GLU A 52 -10.13 10.09 13.10
N ALA A 53 -9.41 11.06 12.53
CA ALA A 53 -9.92 12.40 12.24
C ALA A 53 -10.61 12.54 10.89
N HIS A 54 -10.35 11.62 9.94
CA HIS A 54 -10.79 11.71 8.54
C HIS A 54 -11.46 10.42 8.07
N ASP A 55 -12.30 10.54 7.04
CA ASP A 55 -13.03 9.39 6.49
C ASP A 55 -12.24 8.66 5.40
N SER A 56 -11.31 9.36 4.73
CA SER A 56 -10.57 8.82 3.59
C SER A 56 -9.18 9.42 3.45
N ILE A 57 -8.31 8.74 2.67
CA ILE A 57 -7.00 9.21 2.23
C ILE A 57 -6.89 9.16 0.71
N LEU A 58 -5.91 9.88 0.15
CA LEU A 58 -5.42 9.61 -1.20
C LEU A 58 -4.37 8.51 -1.18
N ALA A 59 -4.46 7.63 -2.16
CA ALA A 59 -3.50 6.56 -2.36
C ALA A 59 -3.08 6.46 -3.83
N VAL A 60 -1.83 6.08 -4.06
CA VAL A 60 -1.23 5.88 -5.37
C VAL A 60 -0.57 4.51 -5.40
N ASP A 61 -0.82 3.74 -6.46
CA ASP A 61 -0.14 2.48 -6.74
C ASP A 61 0.54 2.58 -8.10
N ILE A 62 1.86 2.61 -8.07
CA ILE A 62 2.72 2.74 -9.24
C ILE A 62 3.28 1.36 -9.58
N GLY A 63 2.97 0.87 -10.76
CA GLY A 63 3.54 -0.35 -11.31
C GLY A 63 4.34 -0.06 -12.58
N GLY A 64 5.06 -1.07 -13.08
CA GLY A 64 5.86 -0.94 -14.31
C GLY A 64 5.05 -0.70 -15.58
N THR A 65 3.74 -0.87 -15.55
CA THR A 65 2.84 -0.71 -16.71
C THR A 65 1.76 0.32 -16.44
N ASN A 66 1.24 0.34 -15.21
CA ASN A 66 0.09 1.11 -14.81
C ASN A 66 0.41 2.02 -13.62
N ILE A 67 -0.22 3.17 -13.58
CA ILE A 67 -0.33 4.01 -12.38
C ILE A 67 -1.81 4.08 -12.02
N ARG A 68 -2.13 3.81 -10.77
CA ARG A 68 -3.48 3.91 -10.22
C ARG A 68 -3.49 4.90 -9.08
N CYS A 69 -4.45 5.80 -9.08
CA CYS A 69 -4.73 6.71 -7.98
C CYS A 69 -6.13 6.42 -7.43
N GLY A 70 -6.34 6.59 -6.15
CA GLY A 70 -7.66 6.38 -5.57
C GLY A 70 -7.87 7.15 -4.28
N VAL A 71 -9.14 7.35 -3.96
CA VAL A 71 -9.62 7.75 -2.64
C VAL A 71 -10.02 6.47 -1.92
N VAL A 72 -9.39 6.21 -0.79
CA VAL A 72 -9.62 5.02 0.03
C VAL A 72 -10.39 5.42 1.29
N ASP A 73 -11.60 4.90 1.42
CA ASP A 73 -12.45 5.02 2.59
C ASP A 73 -11.88 4.15 3.72
N THR A 74 -11.53 4.76 4.83
CA THR A 74 -10.96 4.08 5.99
C THR A 74 -11.95 3.15 6.66
N ARG A 75 -13.22 3.53 6.67
CA ARG A 75 -14.29 2.88 7.44
C ARG A 75 -13.92 2.64 8.91
N TRP A 76 -13.09 3.50 9.46
CA TRP A 76 -12.53 3.41 10.80
C TRP A 76 -13.60 3.14 11.87
N LYS A 77 -14.73 3.84 11.79
CA LYS A 77 -15.86 3.65 12.71
C LYS A 77 -16.51 2.27 12.64
N LYS A 78 -16.33 1.55 11.50
CA LYS A 78 -16.87 0.19 11.33
C LYS A 78 -15.87 -0.88 11.74
N ALA A 79 -14.58 -0.63 11.54
CA ALA A 79 -13.50 -1.53 11.89
C ALA A 79 -12.19 -0.75 12.01
N ALA A 80 -11.75 -0.50 13.24
CA ALA A 80 -10.52 0.23 13.53
C ALA A 80 -9.25 -0.53 13.12
N ASP A 81 -9.35 -1.81 12.80
CA ASP A 81 -8.29 -2.62 12.23
C ASP A 81 -8.15 -2.46 10.72
N LEU A 82 -8.97 -1.61 10.08
CA LEU A 82 -9.03 -1.36 8.64
C LEU A 82 -9.48 -2.57 7.78
N SER A 83 -9.97 -3.65 8.39
CA SER A 83 -10.46 -4.84 7.67
C SER A 83 -11.69 -4.56 6.77
N LYS A 84 -12.33 -3.42 6.93
CA LYS A 84 -13.49 -2.96 6.14
C LYS A 84 -13.16 -1.80 5.21
N ALA A 85 -11.90 -1.39 5.12
CA ALA A 85 -11.49 -0.37 4.18
C ALA A 85 -11.86 -0.72 2.74
N SER A 86 -12.10 0.27 1.92
CA SER A 86 -12.47 0.06 0.51
C SER A 86 -12.07 1.25 -0.34
N VAL A 87 -11.81 1.01 -1.61
CA VAL A 87 -11.62 2.07 -2.59
C VAL A 87 -12.98 2.67 -2.93
N TRP A 88 -13.16 3.97 -2.64
CA TRP A 88 -14.38 4.69 -3.00
C TRP A 88 -14.41 5.06 -4.47
N LYS A 89 -13.28 5.59 -5.00
CA LYS A 89 -13.10 5.95 -6.40
C LYS A 89 -11.65 5.79 -6.78
N SER A 90 -11.38 5.29 -7.97
CA SER A 90 -10.02 5.20 -8.50
C SER A 90 -9.97 5.53 -9.99
N GLU A 91 -8.80 5.98 -10.43
CA GLU A 91 -8.43 6.19 -11.81
C GLU A 91 -7.22 5.33 -12.14
N LEU A 92 -7.26 4.72 -13.32
CA LEU A 92 -6.18 3.92 -13.87
C LEU A 92 -5.60 4.60 -15.10
N TRP A 93 -4.30 4.75 -15.13
CA TRP A 93 -3.57 5.17 -16.30
C TRP A 93 -2.53 4.11 -16.71
N ARG A 94 -2.65 3.61 -17.94
CA ARG A 94 -1.70 2.66 -18.50
C ARG A 94 -0.54 3.44 -19.15
N HIS A 95 0.40 3.89 -18.33
CA HIS A 95 1.51 4.75 -18.75
C HIS A 95 2.45 4.09 -19.76
N ALA A 96 2.52 2.75 -19.77
CA ALA A 96 3.34 2.02 -20.74
C ALA A 96 2.89 2.22 -22.19
N ASP A 97 1.62 2.56 -22.43
CA ASP A 97 1.11 2.80 -23.79
C ASP A 97 1.47 4.21 -24.30
N ASP A 98 1.67 5.16 -23.37
CA ASP A 98 1.96 6.58 -23.68
C ASP A 98 3.46 6.90 -23.69
N GLU A 99 4.30 6.00 -23.16
CA GLU A 99 5.76 6.14 -23.03
C GLU A 99 6.20 7.54 -22.55
N PRO A 100 5.65 8.06 -21.43
CA PRO A 100 5.90 9.43 -21.02
C PRO A 100 7.34 9.61 -20.51
N THR A 101 7.81 10.86 -20.48
CA THR A 101 8.98 11.21 -19.67
C THR A 101 8.62 11.12 -18.19
N ARG A 102 9.62 11.03 -17.30
CA ARG A 102 9.40 11.08 -15.85
C ARG A 102 8.56 12.30 -15.45
N ASP A 103 8.93 13.47 -15.92
CA ASP A 103 8.25 14.72 -15.58
C ASP A 103 6.81 14.76 -16.15
N GLY A 104 6.61 14.18 -17.33
CA GLY A 104 5.27 13.96 -17.89
C GLY A 104 4.43 13.02 -17.03
N ALA A 105 5.03 11.94 -16.53
CA ALA A 105 4.35 11.01 -15.64
C ALA A 105 3.94 11.68 -14.31
N VAL A 106 4.83 12.45 -13.70
CA VAL A 106 4.52 13.21 -12.48
C VAL A 106 3.40 14.22 -12.71
N LYS A 107 3.44 14.98 -13.82
CA LYS A 107 2.36 15.93 -14.16
C LYS A 107 1.01 15.24 -14.33
N ARG A 108 0.98 14.07 -14.99
CA ARG A 108 -0.27 13.30 -15.16
C ARG A 108 -0.78 12.77 -13.82
N LEU A 109 0.12 12.26 -12.96
CA LEU A 109 -0.20 11.80 -11.62
C LEU A 109 -0.82 12.92 -10.77
N VAL A 110 -0.20 14.11 -10.77
CA VAL A 110 -0.72 15.30 -10.06
C VAL A 110 -2.12 15.67 -10.57
N LYS A 111 -2.34 15.62 -11.88
CA LYS A 111 -3.67 15.89 -12.47
C LYS A 111 -4.72 14.89 -11.94
N MET A 112 -4.43 13.58 -11.98
CA MET A 112 -5.33 12.53 -11.47
C MET A 112 -5.65 12.75 -9.98
N LEU A 113 -4.65 13.08 -9.16
CA LEU A 113 -4.87 13.34 -7.74
C LEU A 113 -5.76 14.58 -7.51
N LYS A 114 -5.55 15.67 -8.24
CA LYS A 114 -6.39 16.87 -8.15
C LYS A 114 -7.85 16.61 -8.58
N GLU A 115 -8.06 15.78 -9.59
CA GLU A 115 -9.40 15.35 -10.03
C GLU A 115 -10.10 14.51 -8.95
N LEU A 116 -9.36 13.64 -8.25
CA LEU A 116 -9.88 12.86 -7.12
C LEU A 116 -10.18 13.73 -5.89
N ILE A 117 -9.34 14.73 -5.57
CA ILE A 117 -9.61 15.70 -4.51
C ILE A 117 -10.93 16.44 -4.80
N ALA A 118 -11.07 17.00 -5.99
CA ALA A 118 -12.28 17.71 -6.38
C ALA A 118 -13.53 16.83 -6.33
N ALA A 119 -13.40 15.53 -6.70
CA ALA A 119 -14.48 14.58 -6.59
C ALA A 119 -14.85 14.28 -5.13
N ALA A 120 -13.86 14.11 -4.25
CA ALA A 120 -14.10 13.90 -2.83
C ALA A 120 -14.78 15.11 -2.17
N ASP A 121 -14.32 16.31 -2.49
CA ASP A 121 -14.91 17.56 -2.00
C ASP A 121 -16.37 17.71 -2.45
N SER A 122 -16.69 17.39 -3.71
CA SER A 122 -18.05 17.47 -4.25
C SER A 122 -19.03 16.51 -3.56
N GLU A 123 -18.54 15.39 -3.04
CA GLU A 123 -19.33 14.39 -2.30
C GLU A 123 -19.29 14.63 -0.77
N GLY A 124 -18.60 15.68 -0.32
CA GLY A 124 -18.50 16.01 1.09
C GLY A 124 -17.69 15.01 1.92
N LEU A 125 -16.79 14.25 1.27
CA LEU A 125 -15.89 13.32 1.98
C LEU A 125 -14.83 14.10 2.76
N LYS A 126 -14.63 13.73 4.01
CA LYS A 126 -13.58 14.30 4.84
C LYS A 126 -12.23 13.67 4.49
N LEU A 127 -11.62 14.17 3.42
CA LEU A 127 -10.35 13.70 2.89
C LEU A 127 -9.19 14.16 3.79
N ALA A 128 -8.32 13.23 4.19
CA ALA A 128 -7.14 13.56 4.97
C ALA A 128 -6.10 14.32 4.14
N PRO A 129 -5.29 15.20 4.74
CA PRO A 129 -4.15 15.83 4.09
C PRO A 129 -2.97 14.86 3.97
N PHE A 130 -3.23 13.70 3.37
CA PHE A 130 -2.29 12.59 3.28
C PHE A 130 -2.37 11.85 1.95
N ILE A 131 -1.21 11.63 1.35
CA ILE A 131 -1.03 10.81 0.14
C ILE A 131 -0.10 9.64 0.47
N GLY A 132 -0.61 8.42 0.44
CA GLY A 132 0.19 7.20 0.52
C GLY A 132 0.58 6.71 -0.86
N ILE A 133 1.84 6.31 -1.05
CA ILE A 133 2.36 5.84 -2.34
C ILE A 133 2.96 4.45 -2.20
N ALA A 134 2.47 3.52 -3.00
CA ALA A 134 3.09 2.24 -3.30
C ALA A 134 3.91 2.39 -4.59
N CYS A 135 5.22 2.12 -4.57
CA CYS A 135 6.11 2.32 -5.70
C CYS A 135 7.14 1.20 -5.80
N PRO A 136 7.49 0.71 -6.99
CA PRO A 136 8.55 -0.28 -7.15
C PRO A 136 9.90 0.24 -6.66
N GLY A 137 10.71 -0.66 -6.14
CA GLY A 137 12.08 -0.37 -5.77
C GLY A 137 12.35 -0.35 -4.27
N VAL A 138 13.60 -0.07 -3.95
CA VAL A 138 14.07 0.13 -2.58
C VAL A 138 13.92 1.60 -2.22
N ILE A 139 13.01 1.90 -1.32
CA ILE A 139 12.68 3.25 -0.89
C ILE A 139 13.54 3.59 0.34
N ASN A 140 14.24 4.73 0.28
CA ASN A 140 15.00 5.29 1.39
C ASN A 140 14.07 6.01 2.38
N ASP A 141 14.58 6.30 3.57
CA ASP A 141 13.83 7.00 4.63
C ASP A 141 13.37 8.42 4.23
N ASP A 142 14.09 9.07 3.31
CA ASP A 142 13.74 10.38 2.75
C ASP A 142 12.70 10.30 1.60
N GLY A 143 12.25 9.08 1.24
CA GLY A 143 11.31 8.84 0.16
C GLY A 143 11.96 8.82 -1.24
N SER A 144 13.29 8.90 -1.37
CA SER A 144 13.97 8.67 -2.64
C SER A 144 14.05 7.18 -2.98
N ILE A 145 14.24 6.87 -4.26
CA ILE A 145 14.36 5.47 -4.72
C ILE A 145 15.83 5.15 -4.92
N ALA A 146 16.36 4.21 -4.14
CA ALA A 146 17.76 3.78 -4.23
C ALA A 146 18.01 2.94 -5.49
N LYS A 147 17.11 2.02 -5.83
CA LYS A 147 17.18 1.11 -6.99
C LYS A 147 15.86 0.37 -7.20
N GLY A 148 15.70 -0.24 -8.38
CA GLY A 148 14.56 -1.13 -8.68
C GLY A 148 13.39 -0.43 -9.38
N ALA A 149 13.59 0.79 -9.88
CA ALA A 149 12.62 1.58 -10.62
C ALA A 149 12.82 1.55 -12.14
N GLN A 150 13.58 0.58 -12.66
CA GLN A 150 13.96 0.51 -14.08
C GLN A 150 12.78 0.33 -15.05
N ASN A 151 11.63 -0.10 -14.56
CA ASN A 151 10.40 -0.24 -15.36
C ASN A 151 9.53 1.02 -15.35
N LEU A 152 9.98 2.08 -14.67
CA LEU A 152 9.27 3.36 -14.63
C LEU A 152 9.78 4.30 -15.74
N PRO A 153 8.96 5.23 -16.25
CA PRO A 153 9.34 6.11 -17.33
C PRO A 153 10.42 7.12 -16.91
N GLY A 154 11.60 7.01 -17.51
CA GLY A 154 12.76 7.85 -17.21
C GLY A 154 13.50 7.44 -15.93
N ASN A 155 14.37 8.32 -15.42
CA ASN A 155 15.21 8.02 -14.26
C ASN A 155 14.56 8.48 -12.95
N TRP A 156 13.98 7.54 -12.22
CA TRP A 156 13.38 7.75 -10.89
C TRP A 156 14.37 7.53 -9.75
N GLU A 157 15.54 6.94 -10.03
CA GLU A 157 16.62 6.68 -9.06
C GLU A 157 17.62 7.85 -8.97
N SER A 158 17.32 8.97 -9.64
CA SER A 158 18.17 10.16 -9.63
C SER A 158 18.20 10.79 -8.23
N SER A 159 19.39 11.10 -7.73
CA SER A 159 19.58 11.84 -6.46
C SER A 159 18.97 13.26 -6.45
N LYS A 160 18.55 13.74 -7.62
CA LYS A 160 17.87 15.04 -7.79
C LYS A 160 16.35 14.91 -7.89
N PHE A 161 15.81 13.71 -7.70
CA PHE A 161 14.39 13.46 -7.81
C PHE A 161 13.86 12.76 -6.56
N ASN A 162 12.78 13.31 -6.02
CA ASN A 162 12.04 12.75 -4.91
C ASN A 162 10.55 12.92 -5.21
N LEU A 163 9.85 11.81 -5.44
CA LEU A 163 8.43 11.84 -5.79
C LEU A 163 7.56 12.40 -4.66
N PRO A 164 7.71 11.99 -3.40
CA PRO A 164 6.98 12.59 -2.28
C PRO A 164 7.11 14.11 -2.22
N ALA A 165 8.33 14.64 -2.33
CA ALA A 165 8.57 16.08 -2.32
C ALA A 165 7.91 16.78 -3.52
N SER A 166 8.01 16.18 -4.72
CA SER A 166 7.37 16.74 -5.94
C SER A 166 5.84 16.78 -5.83
N LEU A 167 5.23 15.79 -5.17
CA LEU A 167 3.77 15.78 -4.96
C LEU A 167 3.35 16.79 -3.88
N ALA A 168 4.10 16.90 -2.77
CA ALA A 168 3.84 17.88 -1.73
C ALA A 168 3.96 19.32 -2.27
N GLU A 169 4.93 19.60 -3.16
CA GLU A 169 5.06 20.90 -3.83
C GLU A 169 3.88 21.18 -4.78
N ALA A 170 3.43 20.18 -5.54
CA ALA A 170 2.35 20.35 -6.53
C ALA A 170 0.93 20.36 -5.91
N ILE A 171 0.78 19.76 -4.73
CA ILE A 171 -0.46 19.69 -3.93
C ILE A 171 -0.07 20.05 -2.49
N PRO A 172 0.19 21.32 -2.21
CA PRO A 172 0.72 21.74 -0.91
C PRO A 172 -0.28 21.53 0.24
N GLU A 173 -1.58 21.61 -0.07
CA GLU A 173 -2.66 21.51 0.90
C GLU A 173 -3.78 20.60 0.39
N ILE A 174 -4.40 19.86 1.31
CA ILE A 174 -5.67 19.15 1.12
C ILE A 174 -6.61 19.60 2.23
N GLY A 175 -7.75 20.21 1.85
CA GLY A 175 -8.55 20.98 2.80
C GLY A 175 -7.75 22.19 3.32
N ASP A 176 -7.75 22.37 4.65
CA ASP A 176 -7.06 23.49 5.31
C ASP A 176 -5.72 23.07 5.96
N HIS A 177 -5.09 21.98 5.49
CA HIS A 177 -3.89 21.40 6.11
C HIS A 177 -2.82 21.04 5.11
N ASP A 178 -1.56 21.18 5.54
CA ASP A 178 -0.39 20.80 4.75
C ASP A 178 -0.43 19.32 4.35
N THR A 179 -0.13 19.03 3.08
CA THR A 179 -0.14 17.67 2.55
C THR A 179 1.09 16.89 3.01
N ALA A 180 0.86 15.80 3.76
CA ALA A 180 1.89 14.80 4.05
C ALA A 180 1.92 13.73 2.95
N VAL A 181 3.10 13.38 2.46
CA VAL A 181 3.27 12.34 1.44
C VAL A 181 4.26 11.30 1.93
N LEU A 182 3.82 10.04 2.01
CA LEU A 182 4.70 8.92 2.35
C LEU A 182 4.71 7.88 1.23
N MET A 183 5.88 7.34 0.94
CA MET A 183 6.08 6.32 -0.08
C MET A 183 6.74 5.08 0.51
N HIS A 184 6.28 3.91 0.08
CA HIS A 184 6.89 2.63 0.41
C HIS A 184 6.92 1.71 -0.82
N ASN A 185 7.68 0.61 -0.72
CA ASN A 185 7.72 -0.42 -1.75
C ASN A 185 6.31 -0.99 -2.02
N ASP A 186 5.99 -1.24 -3.29
CA ASP A 186 4.69 -1.74 -3.77
C ASP A 186 4.32 -3.11 -3.18
N GLY A 187 5.26 -4.05 -3.10
CA GLY A 187 5.03 -5.36 -2.48
C GLY A 187 4.76 -5.23 -0.98
N VAL A 188 5.41 -4.29 -0.29
CA VAL A 188 5.13 -3.99 1.13
C VAL A 188 3.74 -3.39 1.27
N ALA A 189 3.40 -2.37 0.49
CA ALA A 189 2.08 -1.76 0.55
C ALA A 189 0.95 -2.78 0.28
N GLN A 190 1.09 -3.63 -0.74
CA GLN A 190 0.13 -4.71 -0.97
C GLN A 190 0.03 -5.67 0.21
N GLY A 191 1.17 -6.01 0.84
CA GLY A 191 1.16 -6.83 2.05
C GLY A 191 0.49 -6.15 3.23
N LEU A 192 0.67 -4.84 3.40
CA LEU A 192 0.02 -4.09 4.48
C LEU A 192 -1.51 -4.19 4.42
N SER A 193 -2.12 -4.32 3.24
CA SER A 193 -3.56 -4.55 3.12
C SER A 193 -4.05 -5.84 3.79
N GLU A 194 -3.17 -6.84 3.95
CA GLU A 194 -3.48 -8.11 4.59
C GLU A 194 -3.28 -8.12 6.12
N VAL A 195 -2.65 -7.09 6.68
CA VAL A 195 -2.38 -6.99 8.14
C VAL A 195 -3.61 -7.29 9.00
N PRO A 196 -4.82 -6.78 8.70
CA PRO A 196 -6.01 -7.05 9.51
C PRO A 196 -6.36 -8.54 9.62
N PHE A 197 -6.01 -9.33 8.62
CA PHE A 197 -6.38 -10.74 8.48
C PHE A 197 -5.27 -11.71 8.92
N MET A 198 -4.07 -11.19 9.17
CA MET A 198 -2.87 -11.98 9.46
C MET A 198 -2.37 -11.81 10.90
N GLN A 199 -3.17 -11.20 11.78
CA GLN A 199 -2.76 -10.86 13.16
C GLN A 199 -2.36 -12.09 14.00
N ASP A 200 -2.99 -13.24 13.76
CA ASP A 200 -2.72 -14.48 14.48
C ASP A 200 -1.57 -15.31 13.89
N ILE A 201 -1.05 -14.92 12.73
CA ILE A 201 0.04 -15.61 12.03
C ILE A 201 1.37 -14.93 12.36
N GLU A 202 2.25 -15.64 13.05
CA GLU A 202 3.53 -15.05 13.50
C GLU A 202 4.42 -14.60 12.35
N ARG A 203 4.52 -15.41 11.30
CA ARG A 203 5.37 -15.12 10.12
C ARG A 203 4.58 -15.36 8.86
N TRP A 204 4.51 -14.36 8.03
CA TRP A 204 3.82 -14.42 6.75
C TRP A 204 4.48 -13.49 5.73
N GLY A 205 4.04 -13.55 4.50
CA GLY A 205 4.53 -12.69 3.45
C GLY A 205 3.56 -12.64 2.28
N VAL A 206 3.85 -11.73 1.36
CA VAL A 206 3.12 -11.63 0.09
C VAL A 206 4.08 -11.80 -1.07
N LEU A 207 3.56 -12.38 -2.15
CA LEU A 207 4.16 -12.40 -3.47
C LEU A 207 3.22 -11.68 -4.41
N THR A 208 3.74 -10.69 -5.13
CA THR A 208 3.00 -9.98 -6.17
C THR A 208 3.58 -10.33 -7.52
N ILE A 209 2.74 -10.80 -8.43
CA ILE A 209 3.13 -11.24 -9.76
C ILE A 209 2.43 -10.35 -10.77
N GLY A 210 3.19 -9.43 -11.38
CA GLY A 210 2.73 -8.50 -12.40
C GLY A 210 3.76 -8.40 -13.52
N THR A 211 4.13 -7.19 -13.94
CA THR A 211 5.25 -6.94 -14.88
C THR A 211 6.58 -7.47 -14.30
N GLY A 212 6.71 -7.41 -12.98
CA GLY A 212 7.81 -8.00 -12.20
C GLY A 212 7.29 -8.93 -11.11
N LEU A 213 8.21 -9.40 -10.27
CA LEU A 213 7.95 -10.18 -9.07
C LEU A 213 8.31 -9.32 -7.86
N GLY A 214 7.31 -8.94 -7.08
CA GLY A 214 7.47 -8.27 -5.79
C GLY A 214 7.27 -9.25 -4.64
N ASN A 215 7.90 -8.97 -3.50
CA ASN A 215 7.67 -9.73 -2.27
C ASN A 215 7.88 -8.85 -1.03
N ALA A 216 7.18 -9.21 0.04
CA ALA A 216 7.40 -8.63 1.35
C ALA A 216 7.22 -9.70 2.44
N ARG A 217 7.95 -9.54 3.55
CA ARG A 217 7.89 -10.42 4.72
C ARG A 217 7.45 -9.63 5.93
N PHE A 218 6.59 -10.24 6.72
CA PHE A 218 6.05 -9.67 7.95
C PHE A 218 6.26 -10.62 9.11
N THR A 219 6.48 -10.05 10.29
CA THR A 219 6.56 -10.79 11.56
C THR A 219 5.70 -10.08 12.59
N ASN A 220 4.66 -10.75 13.05
CA ASN A 220 3.83 -10.26 14.14
C ASN A 220 4.53 -10.55 15.47
N ARG A 221 4.96 -9.51 16.16
CA ARG A 221 5.53 -9.64 17.50
C ARG A 221 4.40 -9.89 18.48
N ARG A 222 4.36 -11.07 19.07
CA ARG A 222 3.45 -11.33 20.21
C ARG A 222 3.83 -10.39 21.34
N LYS A 223 2.88 -9.64 21.87
CA LYS A 223 3.07 -8.99 23.18
C LYS A 223 3.23 -10.12 24.20
N ASP A 224 4.39 -10.18 24.87
CA ASP A 224 4.61 -11.13 25.98
C ASP A 224 3.58 -10.82 27.09
N LYS A 225 2.43 -11.48 27.05
CA LYS A 225 1.45 -11.44 28.15
C LYS A 225 2.00 -12.03 29.45
N ASP A 226 3.09 -12.81 29.35
CA ASP A 226 3.71 -13.48 30.50
C ASP A 226 4.61 -12.61 31.39
N LYS A 227 4.92 -11.36 30.97
CA LYS A 227 5.78 -10.50 31.79
C LYS A 227 5.00 -9.63 32.79
N ASP A 228 3.75 -9.31 32.49
CA ASP A 228 2.91 -8.52 33.41
C ASP A 228 2.34 -9.39 34.53
N ASP A 229 1.92 -10.63 34.24
CA ASP A 229 1.43 -11.58 35.26
C ASP A 229 2.51 -12.02 36.27
N ARG A 230 3.79 -11.95 35.91
CA ARG A 230 4.91 -12.25 36.84
C ARG A 230 5.26 -11.05 37.73
N LYS A 231 4.94 -9.83 37.33
CA LYS A 231 5.14 -8.66 38.19
C LYS A 231 4.06 -8.50 39.24
N GLU A 232 2.81 -8.84 38.92
CA GLU A 232 1.71 -8.81 39.90
C GLU A 232 1.81 -9.90 40.98
N LYS A 233 2.43 -11.06 40.67
CA LYS A 233 2.64 -12.14 41.66
C LYS A 233 3.84 -11.91 42.59
N LYS A 234 4.79 -11.05 42.24
CA LYS A 234 5.96 -10.74 43.10
C LYS A 234 5.76 -9.51 44.01
N GLY A 235 4.63 -8.84 43.97
CA GLY A 235 4.29 -7.70 44.81
C GLY A 235 3.29 -8.00 45.91
N LYS A 236 3.05 -9.30 46.21
CA LYS A 236 2.08 -9.73 47.27
C LYS A 236 2.70 -10.72 48.26
N ASP A 237 4.01 -10.70 48.43
CA ASP A 237 4.70 -11.38 49.54
C ASP A 237 5.41 -10.36 50.42
#